data_40af2e0481441daed4895456d040fc6d
#
_entry.id   40af2e0481441daed4895456d040fc6d
#
_cell.length_a   1.000
_cell.length_b   1.000
_cell.length_c   1.000
_cell.angle_alpha   90.00
_cell.angle_beta   90.00
_cell.angle_gamma   90.00
#
_symmetry.space_group_name_H-M   'P 1'
#
loop_
_entity.id
_entity.type
_entity.pdbx_description
1 polymer ?
#
loop_
_entity_poly.entity_id
_entity_poly.type
_entity_poly.pdbx_seq_one_letter_code
_entity_poly.pdbx_strand_id
1 'polypeptide(L)'
;ILEHLPDRRPATRHELTVGYRIPGPLMDMAADVLAEAAPDLAPPRSVRADGDAPRFVGLAEDPDRKLDGLADVVRSELDAVGAGNVAVIAANSQAVDVEDALERAGLSFGRPTRRGLDAQVAVVPVELVKGLEVDGAVVVEPARILREHAQGLRALYVALTRATKRLAVVHAEGLPAPLPS
;
A
#
# COMPACT_ATOMS: atom_id res chain seq x y z
N ILE A 1 -10.99 -1.29 22.72
CA ILE A 1 -9.95 -0.40 23.33
C ILE A 1 -10.52 0.30 24.57
N LEU A 2 -11.78 0.74 24.54
CA LEU A 2 -12.41 1.43 25.69
C LEU A 2 -12.63 0.52 26.92
N GLU A 3 -12.81 -0.79 26.71
CA GLU A 3 -13.03 -1.79 27.77
C GLU A 3 -11.82 -2.00 28.69
N HIS A 4 -10.64 -1.51 28.32
CA HIS A 4 -9.41 -1.67 29.09
C HIS A 4 -8.95 -0.39 29.77
N LEU A 5 -9.74 0.68 29.71
CA LEU A 5 -9.43 1.94 30.40
C LEU A 5 -9.99 1.91 31.83
N PRO A 6 -9.24 2.38 32.82
CA PRO A 6 -9.75 2.44 34.20
C PRO A 6 -10.92 3.39 34.32
N ASP A 7 -11.99 2.98 35.00
CA ASP A 7 -13.28 3.68 35.19
C ASP A 7 -13.20 5.07 35.88
N ARG A 8 -12.04 5.65 36.02
CA ARG A 8 -11.86 6.88 36.83
C ARG A 8 -12.16 8.19 36.11
N ARG A 9 -12.30 8.18 34.75
CA ARG A 9 -12.72 9.35 33.97
C ARG A 9 -13.39 8.89 32.66
N PRO A 10 -14.45 9.55 32.18
CA PRO A 10 -15.00 9.23 30.87
C PRO A 10 -13.92 9.44 29.79
N ALA A 11 -13.72 8.44 28.94
CA ALA A 11 -12.79 8.54 27.83
C ALA A 11 -13.35 9.50 26.78
N THR A 12 -12.56 10.49 26.39
CA THR A 12 -12.91 11.39 25.27
C THR A 12 -12.33 10.79 23.99
N ARG A 13 -13.19 10.51 23.01
CA ARG A 13 -12.78 10.05 21.69
C ARG A 13 -12.61 11.27 20.77
N HIS A 14 -11.43 11.42 20.18
CA HIS A 14 -11.16 12.39 19.13
C HIS A 14 -10.83 11.64 17.86
N GLU A 15 -11.47 12.01 16.75
CA GLU A 15 -11.19 11.47 15.43
C GLU A 15 -10.40 12.50 14.63
N LEU A 16 -9.28 12.07 14.03
CA LEU A 16 -8.49 12.89 13.11
C LEU A 16 -9.09 12.73 11.71
N THR A 17 -9.81 13.75 11.27
CA THR A 17 -10.53 13.75 9.98
C THR A 17 -9.77 14.47 8.86
N VAL A 18 -8.58 14.99 9.15
CA VAL A 18 -7.77 15.76 8.20
C VAL A 18 -6.36 15.20 8.14
N GLY A 19 -5.90 14.90 6.93
CA GLY A 19 -4.55 14.45 6.64
C GLY A 19 -3.81 15.41 5.71
N TYR A 20 -2.53 15.64 5.94
CA TYR A 20 -1.69 16.52 5.09
C TYR A 20 -0.58 15.77 4.37
N ARG A 21 -0.46 14.48 4.60
CA ARG A 21 0.65 13.68 4.09
C ARG A 21 0.34 13.07 2.73
N ILE A 22 -0.82 12.46 2.59
CA ILE A 22 -1.24 11.70 1.43
C ILE A 22 -1.92 12.65 0.44
N PRO A 23 -1.55 12.63 -0.86
CA PRO A 23 -2.25 13.39 -1.90
C PRO A 23 -3.75 13.08 -1.98
N GLY A 24 -4.55 14.08 -2.37
CA GLY A 24 -6.01 13.95 -2.49
C GLY A 24 -6.44 12.73 -3.30
N PRO A 25 -5.99 12.56 -4.55
CA PRO A 25 -6.40 11.43 -5.39
C PRO A 25 -6.11 10.05 -4.79
N LEU A 26 -5.00 9.92 -4.03
CA LEU A 26 -4.66 8.67 -3.34
C LEU A 26 -5.57 8.46 -2.12
N MET A 27 -5.87 9.53 -1.39
CA MET A 27 -6.76 9.46 -0.22
C MET A 27 -8.20 9.14 -0.63
N ASP A 28 -8.68 9.72 -1.73
CA ASP A 28 -10.04 9.49 -2.23
C ASP A 28 -10.24 8.00 -2.58
N MET A 29 -9.31 7.40 -3.32
CA MET A 29 -9.34 5.96 -3.61
C MET A 29 -9.25 5.11 -2.34
N ALA A 30 -8.38 5.47 -1.39
CA ALA A 30 -8.27 4.75 -0.13
C ALA A 30 -9.53 4.91 0.74
N ALA A 31 -10.26 6.02 0.62
CA ALA A 31 -11.52 6.25 1.33
C ALA A 31 -12.61 5.24 0.94
N ASP A 32 -12.68 4.84 -0.33
CA ASP A 32 -13.61 3.82 -0.80
C ASP A 32 -13.32 2.46 -0.12
N VAL A 33 -12.04 2.11 0.00
CA VAL A 33 -11.62 0.88 0.72
C VAL A 33 -11.94 0.98 2.21
N LEU A 34 -11.76 2.16 2.83
CA LEU A 34 -12.08 2.34 4.24
C LEU A 34 -13.58 2.24 4.50
N ALA A 35 -14.41 2.77 3.61
CA ALA A 35 -15.87 2.70 3.74
C ALA A 35 -16.38 1.26 3.84
N GLU A 36 -15.77 0.32 3.10
CA GLU A 36 -16.09 -1.10 3.24
C GLU A 36 -15.43 -1.74 4.46
N ALA A 37 -14.17 -1.38 4.74
CA ALA A 37 -13.40 -1.96 5.84
C ALA A 37 -13.92 -1.56 7.23
N ALA A 38 -14.50 -0.38 7.35
CA ALA A 38 -14.97 0.20 8.60
C ALA A 38 -16.10 1.24 8.35
N PRO A 39 -17.33 0.79 8.05
CA PRO A 39 -18.45 1.67 7.68
C PRO A 39 -18.80 2.73 8.75
N ASP A 40 -18.46 2.47 10.00
CA ASP A 40 -18.71 3.37 11.13
C ASP A 40 -17.68 4.51 11.25
N LEU A 41 -16.63 4.52 10.41
CA LEU A 41 -15.58 5.52 10.43
C LEU A 41 -15.72 6.49 9.25
N ALA A 42 -15.67 7.79 9.54
CA ALA A 42 -15.55 8.78 8.49
C ALA A 42 -14.12 8.76 7.91
N PRO A 43 -13.95 8.61 6.59
CA PRO A 43 -12.62 8.67 6.00
C PRO A 43 -12.00 10.06 6.18
N PRO A 44 -10.69 10.14 6.47
CA PRO A 44 -10.01 11.41 6.56
C PRO A 44 -9.94 12.08 5.18
N ARG A 45 -10.02 13.41 5.17
CA ARG A 45 -9.86 14.21 3.95
C ARG A 45 -8.42 14.71 3.86
N SER A 46 -7.84 14.64 2.66
CA SER A 46 -6.55 15.29 2.43
C SER A 46 -6.72 16.79 2.24
N VAL A 47 -5.79 17.58 2.82
CA VAL A 47 -5.65 19.01 2.51
C VAL A 47 -4.80 19.23 1.25
N ARG A 48 -4.13 18.19 0.77
CA ARG A 48 -3.34 18.22 -0.46
C ARG A 48 -4.24 17.91 -1.64
N ALA A 49 -4.60 18.93 -2.40
CA ALA A 49 -5.36 18.77 -3.65
C ALA A 49 -4.44 18.33 -4.82
N ASP A 50 -3.12 18.40 -4.64
CA ASP A 50 -2.09 18.01 -5.61
C ASP A 50 -1.82 16.50 -5.57
N GLY A 51 -1.09 16.04 -6.58
CA GLY A 51 -0.62 14.68 -6.72
C GLY A 51 -1.25 13.93 -7.88
N ASP A 52 -0.56 12.90 -8.32
CA ASP A 52 -1.03 12.05 -9.41
C ASP A 52 -2.10 11.07 -8.92
N ALA A 53 -3.01 10.71 -9.83
CA ALA A 53 -3.95 9.61 -9.57
C ALA A 53 -3.20 8.29 -9.41
N PRO A 54 -3.74 7.35 -8.62
CA PRO A 54 -3.18 6.00 -8.52
C PRO A 54 -3.12 5.35 -9.91
N ARG A 55 -2.04 4.65 -10.21
CA ARG A 55 -1.89 3.88 -11.45
C ARG A 55 -2.31 2.44 -11.22
N PHE A 56 -3.11 1.89 -12.13
CA PHE A 56 -3.48 0.47 -12.15
C PHE A 56 -2.79 -0.18 -13.35
N VAL A 57 -2.02 -1.24 -13.09
CA VAL A 57 -1.22 -1.92 -14.11
C VAL A 57 -1.54 -3.41 -14.10
N GLY A 58 -2.22 -3.86 -15.15
CA GLY A 58 -2.45 -5.28 -15.39
C GLY A 58 -1.17 -5.98 -15.86
N LEU A 59 -0.81 -7.07 -15.23
CA LEU A 59 0.25 -7.98 -15.68
C LEU A 59 -0.36 -9.16 -16.45
N ALA A 60 0.47 -9.86 -17.22
CA ALA A 60 0.04 -11.07 -17.91
C ALA A 60 -0.31 -12.19 -16.89
N GLU A 61 -1.44 -12.86 -17.12
CA GLU A 61 -1.84 -14.06 -16.38
C GLU A 61 -1.07 -15.29 -16.91
N ASP A 62 0.22 -15.36 -16.66
CA ASP A 62 1.05 -16.51 -17.05
C ASP A 62 1.62 -17.18 -15.78
N PRO A 63 1.24 -18.45 -15.49
CA PRO A 63 1.74 -19.16 -14.33
C PRO A 63 3.25 -19.30 -14.26
N ASP A 64 3.91 -19.38 -15.43
CA ASP A 64 5.36 -19.54 -15.56
C ASP A 64 6.09 -18.19 -15.57
N ARG A 65 5.36 -17.09 -15.76
CA ARG A 65 5.86 -15.72 -15.87
C ARG A 65 5.21 -14.78 -14.86
N LYS A 66 4.95 -15.30 -13.69
CA LYS A 66 4.36 -14.51 -12.60
C LYS A 66 5.16 -13.24 -12.36
N LEU A 67 4.44 -12.12 -12.29
CA LEU A 67 4.98 -10.79 -12.00
C LEU A 67 5.96 -10.27 -13.08
N ASP A 68 5.96 -10.83 -14.30
CA ASP A 68 6.67 -10.23 -15.43
C ASP A 68 6.14 -8.81 -15.66
N GLY A 69 7.05 -7.84 -15.76
CA GLY A 69 6.71 -6.42 -15.85
C GLY A 69 6.65 -5.68 -14.50
N LEU A 70 6.62 -6.37 -13.36
CA LEU A 70 6.65 -5.72 -12.04
C LEU A 70 7.86 -4.80 -11.89
N ALA A 71 9.04 -5.28 -12.28
CA ALA A 71 10.28 -4.50 -12.16
C ALA A 71 10.24 -3.21 -13.00
N ASP A 72 9.57 -3.21 -14.15
CA ASP A 72 9.43 -2.02 -14.99
C ASP A 72 8.49 -0.99 -14.35
N VAL A 73 7.44 -1.46 -13.68
CA VAL A 73 6.59 -0.58 -12.87
C VAL A 73 7.39 0.03 -11.72
N VAL A 74 8.16 -0.79 -10.99
CA VAL A 74 8.99 -0.31 -9.88
C VAL A 74 10.03 0.70 -10.35
N ARG A 75 10.72 0.47 -11.48
CA ARG A 75 11.65 1.43 -12.08
C ARG A 75 10.96 2.74 -12.44
N SER A 76 9.80 2.65 -13.08
CA SER A 76 9.01 3.84 -13.44
C SER A 76 8.62 4.68 -12.22
N GLU A 77 8.22 4.04 -11.12
CA GLU A 77 7.90 4.75 -9.89
C GLU A 77 9.16 5.31 -9.21
N LEU A 78 10.28 4.57 -9.24
CA LEU A 78 11.56 5.03 -8.70
C LEU A 78 12.09 6.26 -9.44
N ASP A 79 12.04 6.23 -10.78
CA ASP A 79 12.44 7.37 -11.62
C ASP A 79 11.59 8.60 -11.33
N ALA A 80 10.29 8.40 -11.13
CA ALA A 80 9.35 9.48 -10.86
C ALA A 80 9.50 10.10 -9.46
N VAL A 81 9.90 9.32 -8.43
CA VAL A 81 10.17 9.84 -7.09
C VAL A 81 11.60 10.41 -6.96
N GLY A 82 12.50 10.07 -7.87
CA GLY A 82 13.88 10.55 -7.91
C GLY A 82 14.72 10.05 -6.74
N ALA A 83 15.18 10.95 -5.88
CA ALA A 83 15.99 10.60 -4.71
C ALA A 83 15.15 9.96 -3.57
N GLY A 84 13.86 9.76 -3.77
CA GLY A 84 12.96 9.13 -2.81
C GLY A 84 13.10 7.61 -2.76
N ASN A 85 12.19 6.98 -2.02
CA ASN A 85 12.13 5.54 -1.87
C ASN A 85 10.80 4.97 -2.38
N VAL A 86 10.81 3.68 -2.74
CA VAL A 86 9.65 2.93 -3.21
C VAL A 86 9.51 1.65 -2.41
N ALA A 87 8.35 1.43 -1.81
CA ALA A 87 7.99 0.16 -1.20
C ALA A 87 7.20 -0.70 -2.17
N VAL A 88 7.61 -1.94 -2.38
CA VAL A 88 6.85 -2.97 -3.08
C VAL A 88 6.11 -3.80 -2.03
N ILE A 89 4.82 -3.60 -1.92
CA ILE A 89 3.98 -4.16 -0.85
C ILE A 89 3.18 -5.32 -1.40
N ALA A 90 3.31 -6.50 -0.79
CA ALA A 90 2.64 -7.71 -1.21
C ALA A 90 2.08 -8.51 -0.03
N ALA A 91 1.22 -9.49 -0.31
CA ALA A 91 0.84 -10.49 0.68
C ALA A 91 2.08 -11.26 1.18
N ASN A 92 2.07 -11.69 2.44
CA ASN A 92 3.25 -12.36 3.04
C ASN A 92 3.72 -13.57 2.24
N SER A 93 2.79 -14.38 1.75
CA SER A 93 3.10 -15.57 0.93
C SER A 93 3.71 -15.24 -0.43
N GLN A 94 3.54 -13.99 -0.90
CA GLN A 94 4.00 -13.55 -2.21
C GLN A 94 5.33 -12.78 -2.16
N ALA A 95 5.81 -12.44 -0.95
CA ALA A 95 7.02 -11.63 -0.80
C ALA A 95 8.24 -12.24 -1.51
N VAL A 96 8.42 -13.56 -1.43
CA VAL A 96 9.51 -14.27 -2.11
C VAL A 96 9.35 -14.21 -3.63
N ASP A 97 8.14 -14.42 -4.17
CA ASP A 97 7.88 -14.34 -5.62
C ASP A 97 8.21 -12.93 -6.16
N VAL A 98 7.91 -11.89 -5.36
CA VAL A 98 8.24 -10.49 -5.67
C VAL A 98 9.75 -10.27 -5.65
N GLU A 99 10.46 -10.73 -4.61
CA GLU A 99 11.91 -10.65 -4.52
C GLU A 99 12.57 -11.33 -5.73
N ASP A 100 12.15 -12.56 -6.05
CA ASP A 100 12.66 -13.31 -7.19
C ASP A 100 12.41 -12.60 -8.54
N ALA A 101 11.24 -11.95 -8.70
CA ALA A 101 10.94 -11.19 -9.91
C ALA A 101 11.85 -9.98 -10.07
N LEU A 102 12.11 -9.24 -8.98
CA LEU A 102 13.01 -8.09 -8.98
C LEU A 102 14.48 -8.52 -9.22
N GLU A 103 14.93 -9.61 -8.57
CA GLU A 103 16.28 -10.17 -8.77
C GLU A 103 16.51 -10.62 -10.22
N ARG A 104 15.56 -11.35 -10.82
CA ARG A 104 15.63 -11.75 -12.23
C ARG A 104 15.77 -10.56 -13.17
N ALA A 105 15.13 -9.44 -12.82
CA ALA A 105 15.21 -8.20 -13.59
C ALA A 105 16.45 -7.35 -13.26
N GLY A 106 17.33 -7.79 -12.35
CA GLY A 106 18.53 -7.06 -11.95
C GLY A 106 18.22 -5.79 -11.12
N LEU A 107 17.07 -5.74 -10.45
CA LEU A 107 16.71 -4.61 -9.59
C LEU A 107 17.14 -4.92 -8.15
N SER A 108 18.04 -4.10 -7.63
CA SER A 108 18.45 -4.21 -6.22
C SER A 108 17.35 -3.69 -5.28
N PHE A 109 17.11 -4.41 -4.21
CA PHE A 109 16.14 -4.05 -3.18
C PHE A 109 16.64 -4.39 -1.78
N GLY A 110 16.05 -3.77 -0.77
CA GLY A 110 16.25 -4.08 0.64
C GLY A 110 14.97 -4.64 1.28
N ARG A 111 15.02 -4.83 2.58
CA ARG A 111 13.90 -5.25 3.41
C ARG A 111 13.61 -4.21 4.49
N PRO A 112 12.39 -4.15 5.02
CA PRO A 112 12.08 -3.20 6.09
C PRO A 112 12.91 -3.51 7.34
N THR A 113 13.44 -2.47 7.96
CA THR A 113 14.18 -2.54 9.21
C THR A 113 13.42 -1.80 10.31
N ARG A 114 13.88 -1.92 11.56
CA ARG A 114 13.29 -1.14 12.66
C ARG A 114 13.47 0.39 12.52
N ARG A 115 14.35 0.83 11.62
CA ARG A 115 14.67 2.24 11.35
C ARG A 115 14.07 2.76 10.05
N GLY A 116 13.23 1.96 9.36
CA GLY A 116 12.66 2.27 8.05
C GLY A 116 13.23 1.41 6.94
N LEU A 117 13.40 1.98 5.75
CA LEU A 117 13.96 1.29 4.60
C LEU A 117 15.46 1.57 4.51
N ASP A 118 16.28 0.54 4.26
CA ASP A 118 17.73 0.63 4.10
C ASP A 118 18.18 0.71 2.63
N ALA A 119 17.23 0.70 1.69
CA ALA A 119 17.44 0.82 0.26
C ALA A 119 16.38 1.72 -0.39
N GLN A 120 16.64 2.21 -1.59
CA GLN A 120 15.65 2.99 -2.35
C GLN A 120 14.43 2.18 -2.75
N VAL A 121 14.60 0.89 -3.02
CA VAL A 121 13.51 -0.06 -3.23
C VAL A 121 13.51 -1.06 -2.07
N ALA A 122 12.36 -1.33 -1.49
CA ALA A 122 12.24 -2.36 -0.47
C ALA A 122 10.99 -3.23 -0.71
N VAL A 123 11.16 -4.55 -0.57
CA VAL A 123 10.02 -5.49 -0.55
C VAL A 123 9.48 -5.58 0.86
N VAL A 124 8.19 -5.27 1.01
CA VAL A 124 7.54 -5.13 2.32
C VAL A 124 6.32 -6.04 2.38
N PRO A 125 6.35 -7.12 3.16
CA PRO A 125 5.15 -7.87 3.49
C PRO A 125 4.09 -6.96 4.11
N VAL A 126 2.82 -7.12 3.73
CA VAL A 126 1.73 -6.22 4.15
C VAL A 126 1.57 -6.12 5.67
N GLU A 127 1.94 -7.14 6.42
CA GLU A 127 1.91 -7.12 7.89
C GLU A 127 2.94 -6.16 8.50
N LEU A 128 4.02 -5.88 7.79
CA LEU A 128 5.11 -5.01 8.24
C LEU A 128 4.97 -3.56 7.78
N VAL A 129 3.95 -3.26 6.97
CA VAL A 129 3.78 -1.94 6.34
C VAL A 129 3.29 -0.87 7.33
N LYS A 130 2.75 -1.28 8.48
CA LYS A 130 2.22 -0.34 9.48
C LYS A 130 3.33 0.54 10.05
N GLY A 131 3.14 1.86 9.97
CA GLY A 131 4.12 2.84 10.47
C GLY A 131 5.20 3.22 9.46
N LEU A 132 5.28 2.57 8.28
CA LEU A 132 6.15 3.02 7.21
C LEU A 132 5.55 4.25 6.50
N GLU A 133 6.43 5.09 5.99
CA GLU A 133 6.14 6.20 5.10
C GLU A 133 7.14 6.15 3.95
N VAL A 134 6.62 6.18 2.72
CA VAL A 134 7.43 6.07 1.51
C VAL A 134 7.01 7.10 0.48
N ASP A 135 7.93 7.50 -0.37
CA ASP A 135 7.61 8.44 -1.46
C ASP A 135 6.70 7.78 -2.50
N GLY A 136 7.04 6.57 -2.91
CA GLY A 136 6.24 5.75 -3.81
C GLY A 136 5.87 4.40 -3.20
N ALA A 137 4.71 3.87 -3.55
CA ALA A 137 4.33 2.49 -3.22
C ALA A 137 3.85 1.75 -4.48
N VAL A 138 4.22 0.48 -4.58
CA VAL A 138 3.72 -0.47 -5.55
C VAL A 138 3.01 -1.58 -4.79
N VAL A 139 1.68 -1.62 -4.82
CA VAL A 139 0.88 -2.66 -4.16
C VAL A 139 0.64 -3.78 -5.16
N VAL A 140 1.11 -4.98 -4.83
CA VAL A 140 1.08 -6.15 -5.71
C VAL A 140 -0.06 -7.07 -5.30
N GLU A 141 -0.88 -7.46 -6.27
CA GLU A 141 -2.01 -8.40 -6.12
C GLU A 141 -2.91 -8.08 -4.92
N PRO A 142 -3.66 -6.98 -4.95
CA PRO A 142 -4.52 -6.60 -3.83
C PRO A 142 -5.56 -7.68 -3.48
N ALA A 143 -6.05 -8.43 -4.47
CA ALA A 143 -6.96 -9.56 -4.24
C ALA A 143 -6.34 -10.63 -3.33
N ARG A 144 -5.04 -10.87 -3.46
CA ARG A 144 -4.32 -11.82 -2.61
C ARG A 144 -4.15 -11.31 -1.18
N ILE A 145 -3.88 -10.01 -1.00
CA ILE A 145 -3.86 -9.37 0.33
C ILE A 145 -5.21 -9.56 1.03
N LEU A 146 -6.32 -9.37 0.31
CA LEU A 146 -7.66 -9.55 0.87
C LEU A 146 -7.91 -11.00 1.32
N ARG A 147 -7.49 -11.97 0.52
CA ARG A 147 -7.75 -13.39 0.82
C ARG A 147 -6.92 -13.94 1.98
N GLU A 148 -5.68 -13.50 2.08
CA GLU A 148 -4.73 -14.07 3.04
C GLU A 148 -4.74 -13.40 4.41
N HIS A 149 -5.19 -12.15 4.49
CA HIS A 149 -5.17 -11.42 5.75
C HIS A 149 -6.56 -11.41 6.42
N ALA A 150 -6.64 -11.76 7.70
CA ALA A 150 -7.90 -11.82 8.46
C ALA A 150 -8.71 -10.50 8.43
N GLN A 151 -8.03 -9.37 8.26
CA GLN A 151 -8.63 -8.04 8.07
C GLN A 151 -8.16 -7.45 6.74
N GLY A 152 -8.39 -8.18 5.64
CA GLY A 152 -7.82 -7.89 4.32
C GLY A 152 -8.06 -6.46 3.84
N LEU A 153 -9.30 -5.97 3.90
CA LEU A 153 -9.61 -4.57 3.51
C LEU A 153 -8.86 -3.53 4.35
N ARG A 154 -8.71 -3.78 5.66
CA ARG A 154 -7.93 -2.87 6.53
C ARG A 154 -6.44 -2.91 6.21
N ALA A 155 -5.91 -4.10 5.93
CA ALA A 155 -4.52 -4.27 5.51
C ALA A 155 -4.27 -3.56 4.17
N LEU A 156 -5.18 -3.72 3.22
CA LEU A 156 -5.14 -3.02 1.94
C LEU A 156 -5.20 -1.49 2.11
N TYR A 157 -6.15 -0.98 2.90
CA TYR A 157 -6.22 0.45 3.23
C TYR A 157 -4.90 0.98 3.78
N VAL A 158 -4.29 0.25 4.72
CA VAL A 158 -3.00 0.64 5.29
C VAL A 158 -1.92 0.64 4.23
N ALA A 159 -1.86 -0.34 3.33
CA ALA A 159 -0.89 -0.41 2.24
C ALA A 159 -1.04 0.79 1.28
N LEU A 160 -2.25 1.07 0.83
CA LEU A 160 -2.57 2.17 -0.09
C LEU A 160 -2.23 3.56 0.49
N THR A 161 -2.30 3.70 1.82
CA THR A 161 -2.03 4.96 2.52
C THR A 161 -0.58 5.14 2.98
N ARG A 162 0.35 4.32 2.51
CA ARG A 162 1.78 4.48 2.83
C ARG A 162 2.48 5.47 1.94
N ALA A 163 2.02 5.60 0.70
CA ALA A 163 2.60 6.49 -0.30
C ALA A 163 2.31 7.97 0.02
N THR A 164 3.34 8.79 -0.08
CA THR A 164 3.24 10.25 0.14
C THR A 164 3.26 11.06 -1.16
N LYS A 165 3.64 10.42 -2.29
CA LYS A 165 3.70 11.05 -3.60
C LYS A 165 3.02 10.22 -4.69
N ARG A 166 3.35 8.95 -4.82
CA ARG A 166 2.94 8.10 -5.94
C ARG A 166 2.49 6.72 -5.50
N LEU A 167 1.47 6.19 -6.17
CA LEU A 167 0.94 4.85 -5.91
C LEU A 167 0.68 4.13 -7.23
N ALA A 168 1.22 2.94 -7.36
CA ALA A 168 0.85 1.98 -8.39
C ALA A 168 0.22 0.73 -7.74
N VAL A 169 -0.80 0.20 -8.38
CA VAL A 169 -1.42 -1.08 -8.03
C VAL A 169 -1.20 -2.02 -9.19
N VAL A 170 -0.51 -3.12 -8.94
CA VAL A 170 -0.13 -4.12 -9.95
C VAL A 170 -0.92 -5.40 -9.71
N HIS A 171 -1.54 -5.92 -10.76
CA HIS A 171 -2.38 -7.10 -10.65
C HIS A 171 -2.34 -7.95 -11.92
N ALA A 172 -2.35 -9.26 -11.80
CA ALA A 172 -2.65 -10.21 -12.84
C ALA A 172 -4.07 -10.77 -12.65
N GLU A 173 -4.47 -10.99 -11.41
CA GLU A 173 -5.85 -11.28 -11.05
C GLU A 173 -6.72 -10.01 -11.19
N GLY A 174 -8.03 -10.18 -11.30
CA GLY A 174 -8.97 -9.04 -11.30
C GLY A 174 -8.85 -8.20 -10.02
N LEU A 175 -9.02 -6.89 -10.16
CA LEU A 175 -9.02 -6.00 -9.01
C LEU A 175 -10.23 -6.30 -8.11
N PRO A 176 -10.02 -6.41 -6.79
CA PRO A 176 -11.13 -6.61 -5.87
C PRO A 176 -11.90 -5.31 -5.66
N ALA A 177 -13.23 -5.39 -5.47
CA ALA A 177 -13.98 -4.25 -4.97
C ALA A 177 -13.40 -3.80 -3.60
N PRO A 178 -13.41 -2.50 -3.31
CA PRO A 178 -13.95 -1.38 -4.09
C PRO A 178 -12.92 -0.68 -5.01
N LEU A 179 -11.80 -1.35 -5.36
CA LEU A 179 -10.86 -0.77 -6.32
C LEU A 179 -11.52 -0.65 -7.70
N PRO A 180 -11.15 0.38 -8.51
CA PRO A 180 -11.73 0.59 -9.82
C PRO A 180 -11.39 -0.58 -10.77
N SER A 181 -12.41 -1.06 -11.49
CA SER A 181 -12.30 -2.13 -12.52
C SER A 181 -11.76 -1.59 -13.84
#